data_c263c8dcf349b2f85cb9234f03519d5d
#
_entry.id   c263c8dcf349b2f85cb9234f03519d5d
#
_cell.length_a   1.000
_cell.length_b   1.000
_cell.length_c   1.000
_cell.angle_alpha   90.00
_cell.angle_beta   90.00
_cell.angle_gamma   90.00
#
_symmetry.space_group_name_H-M   'P 1'
#
loop_
_entity.id
_entity.type
_entity.pdbx_description
1 polymer ?
#
loop_
_entity_poly.entity_id
_entity_poly.type
_entity_poly.pdbx_seq_one_letter_code
_entity_poly.pdbx_strand_id
1 'polypeptide(L)'
;MLTNIQYRILASFSHGDPECDRECAYEGKSKLATLMGNEIFNRIAGKVVIDFGCGEGASSVEMAERGAGRVIGIDIREDVLQAARRKALNAGVQNSCLFLSSTKEFADIIVSMDAFEHFADPAEVLRSMNRLLQPAGEVLVSFGPTWYHPLGGHLFSVFPWAHLIFSEKALIRWRSDYRTDGATRFSEVAGGLNQMTIERFEELVAASPLRFASLELVPIRKLRRFQNRLTREFTTSIVRCRLVKRT
;
A
#
# COMPACT_ATOMS: atom_id res chain seq x y z
N MET A 1 -13.94 -28.27 -14.54
CA MET A 1 -13.49 -29.40 -13.69
C MET A 1 -12.31 -29.01 -12.79
N LEU A 2 -11.21 -28.47 -13.31
CA LEU A 2 -10.01 -28.07 -12.53
C LEU A 2 -10.30 -27.06 -11.42
N THR A 3 -11.05 -25.99 -11.71
CA THR A 3 -11.43 -24.96 -10.72
C THR A 3 -12.17 -25.56 -9.50
N ASN A 4 -13.03 -26.56 -9.73
CA ASN A 4 -13.78 -27.20 -8.65
C ASN A 4 -12.87 -28.06 -7.75
N ILE A 5 -11.85 -28.70 -8.33
CA ILE A 5 -10.86 -29.47 -7.57
C ILE A 5 -10.01 -28.52 -6.74
N GLN A 6 -9.50 -27.45 -7.35
CA GLN A 6 -8.73 -26.42 -6.67
C GLN A 6 -9.51 -25.76 -5.52
N TYR A 7 -10.77 -25.41 -5.75
CA TYR A 7 -11.65 -24.87 -4.71
C TYR A 7 -11.80 -25.84 -3.52
N ARG A 8 -12.03 -27.14 -3.77
CA ARG A 8 -12.15 -28.13 -2.68
C ARG A 8 -10.88 -28.26 -1.87
N ILE A 9 -9.72 -28.18 -2.52
CA ILE A 9 -8.42 -28.18 -1.85
C ILE A 9 -8.30 -26.92 -0.97
N LEU A 10 -8.57 -25.72 -1.51
CA LEU A 10 -8.54 -24.47 -0.74
C LEU A 10 -9.46 -24.50 0.47
N ALA A 11 -10.71 -24.96 0.28
CA ALA A 11 -11.70 -25.08 1.34
C ALA A 11 -11.31 -26.08 2.46
N SER A 12 -10.42 -27.05 2.16
CA SER A 12 -9.92 -27.97 3.18
C SER A 12 -8.80 -27.38 4.04
N PHE A 13 -8.12 -26.33 3.59
CA PHE A 13 -7.00 -25.68 4.31
C PHE A 13 -7.43 -24.50 5.18
N SER A 14 -8.52 -23.83 4.87
CA SER A 14 -8.97 -22.65 5.62
C SER A 14 -10.44 -22.72 5.97
N HIS A 15 -10.73 -22.44 7.24
CA HIS A 15 -12.09 -22.44 7.81
C HIS A 15 -12.43 -21.05 8.38
N GLY A 16 -11.73 -19.99 7.99
CA GLY A 16 -11.93 -18.63 8.50
C GLY A 16 -11.67 -17.55 7.44
N ASP A 17 -12.22 -16.36 7.71
CA ASP A 17 -11.97 -15.17 6.88
C ASP A 17 -10.51 -14.71 7.04
N PRO A 18 -9.71 -14.69 5.96
CA PRO A 18 -8.30 -14.26 6.02
C PRO A 18 -8.11 -12.78 6.35
N GLU A 19 -9.17 -11.97 6.32
CA GLU A 19 -9.09 -10.54 6.65
C GLU A 19 -9.02 -10.26 8.15
N CYS A 20 -9.41 -11.21 9.00
CA CYS A 20 -9.36 -11.05 10.45
C CYS A 20 -7.95 -10.76 11.01
N ASP A 21 -6.89 -11.14 10.30
CA ASP A 21 -5.52 -11.06 10.81
C ASP A 21 -4.75 -9.78 10.42
N ARG A 22 -5.33 -8.88 9.61
CA ARG A 22 -4.57 -7.76 9.02
C ARG A 22 -4.51 -6.49 9.84
N GLU A 23 -5.55 -6.17 10.59
CA GLU A 23 -5.52 -5.01 11.49
C GLU A 23 -4.46 -5.15 12.58
N CYS A 24 -4.06 -6.39 12.90
CA CYS A 24 -3.08 -6.71 13.94
C CYS A 24 -1.62 -6.37 13.57
N ALA A 25 -1.27 -6.16 12.29
CA ALA A 25 0.13 -5.98 11.89
C ALA A 25 0.79 -4.74 12.53
N TYR A 26 0.01 -3.71 12.81
CA TYR A 26 0.48 -2.44 13.39
C TYR A 26 -0.20 -2.12 14.73
N GLU A 27 -0.87 -3.08 15.36
CA GLU A 27 -1.57 -2.85 16.63
C GLU A 27 -0.61 -2.32 17.69
N GLY A 28 -0.94 -1.17 18.28
CA GLY A 28 -0.12 -0.49 19.27
C GLY A 28 1.18 0.13 18.76
N LYS A 29 1.40 0.18 17.43
CA LYS A 29 2.60 0.74 16.80
C LYS A 29 2.25 1.78 15.75
N SER A 30 3.11 2.78 15.58
CA SER A 30 3.03 3.68 14.44
C SER A 30 3.34 2.94 13.15
N LYS A 31 2.37 2.87 12.23
CA LYS A 31 2.58 2.35 10.88
C LYS A 31 3.64 3.18 10.16
N LEU A 32 3.54 4.50 10.27
CA LEU A 32 4.47 5.45 9.65
C LEU A 32 5.91 5.21 10.11
N ALA A 33 6.14 5.14 11.44
CA ALA A 33 7.47 4.86 12.00
C ALA A 33 7.98 3.45 11.63
N THR A 34 7.09 2.45 11.59
CA THR A 34 7.46 1.07 11.23
C THR A 34 7.90 0.97 9.78
N LEU A 35 7.18 1.64 8.86
CA LEU A 35 7.45 1.56 7.43
C LEU A 35 8.52 2.54 6.96
N MET A 36 8.59 3.75 7.54
CA MET A 36 9.47 4.82 7.08
C MET A 36 10.65 5.12 8.03
N GLY A 37 10.63 4.55 9.25
CA GLY A 37 11.57 4.90 10.32
C GLY A 37 11.17 6.16 11.05
N ASN A 38 11.70 6.35 12.28
CA ASN A 38 11.37 7.51 13.13
C ASN A 38 11.81 8.87 12.53
N GLU A 39 12.80 8.87 11.64
CA GLU A 39 13.29 10.06 10.96
C GLU A 39 12.20 10.78 10.12
N ILE A 40 11.12 10.05 9.76
CA ILE A 40 10.01 10.64 9.01
C ILE A 40 9.42 11.84 9.74
N PHE A 41 9.31 11.80 11.07
CA PHE A 41 8.70 12.89 11.83
C PHE A 41 9.53 14.19 11.75
N ASN A 42 10.85 14.10 11.73
CA ASN A 42 11.73 15.25 11.51
C ASN A 42 11.58 15.81 10.09
N ARG A 43 11.36 14.94 9.10
CA ARG A 43 11.23 15.33 7.68
C ARG A 43 9.95 16.08 7.40
N ILE A 44 8.82 15.67 8.01
CA ILE A 44 7.50 16.26 7.79
C ILE A 44 7.25 17.51 8.65
N ALA A 45 8.07 17.79 9.66
CA ALA A 45 7.88 18.92 10.57
C ALA A 45 7.76 20.25 9.81
N GLY A 46 6.62 20.95 10.01
CA GLY A 46 6.28 22.21 9.36
C GLY A 46 6.01 22.15 7.84
N LYS A 47 6.01 20.94 7.23
CA LYS A 47 5.83 20.73 5.79
C LYS A 47 4.39 20.55 5.39
N VAL A 48 4.10 20.81 4.11
CA VAL A 48 2.86 20.36 3.46
C VAL A 48 3.05 18.93 2.98
N VAL A 49 2.25 18.01 3.51
CA VAL A 49 2.34 16.57 3.22
C VAL A 49 1.06 16.09 2.56
N ILE A 50 1.18 15.33 1.47
CA ILE A 50 0.06 14.56 0.90
C ILE A 50 0.24 13.10 1.26
N ASP A 51 -0.79 12.49 1.86
CA ASP A 51 -0.90 11.04 2.09
C ASP A 51 -1.73 10.44 0.96
N PHE A 52 -1.07 9.78 0.01
CA PHE A 52 -1.69 9.30 -1.22
C PHE A 52 -2.11 7.83 -1.07
N GLY A 53 -3.43 7.59 -1.04
CA GLY A 53 -4.03 6.33 -0.63
C GLY A 53 -4.17 6.25 0.89
N CYS A 54 -4.68 7.32 1.51
CA CYS A 54 -4.68 7.52 2.96
C CYS A 54 -5.61 6.56 3.73
N GLY A 55 -6.54 5.87 3.03
CA GLY A 55 -7.55 5.04 3.67
C GLY A 55 -8.30 5.79 4.76
N GLU A 56 -8.47 5.19 5.93
CA GLU A 56 -9.13 5.80 7.09
C GLU A 56 -8.28 6.86 7.83
N GLY A 57 -7.16 7.31 7.26
CA GLY A 57 -6.42 8.48 7.68
C GLY A 57 -5.60 8.35 8.98
N ALA A 58 -5.36 7.14 9.49
CA ALA A 58 -4.59 6.98 10.74
C ALA A 58 -3.19 7.60 10.65
N SER A 59 -2.46 7.33 9.57
CA SER A 59 -1.12 7.90 9.34
C SER A 59 -1.17 9.41 9.07
N SER A 60 -2.19 9.88 8.35
CA SER A 60 -2.40 11.32 8.11
C SER A 60 -2.61 12.09 9.42
N VAL A 61 -3.47 11.56 10.31
CA VAL A 61 -3.71 12.14 11.63
C VAL A 61 -2.42 12.14 12.46
N GLU A 62 -1.70 11.01 12.50
CA GLU A 62 -0.42 10.95 13.21
C GLU A 62 0.59 11.97 12.68
N MET A 63 0.70 12.17 11.35
CA MET A 63 1.58 13.18 10.76
C MET A 63 1.20 14.60 11.24
N ALA A 64 -0.08 14.92 11.32
CA ALA A 64 -0.54 16.21 11.82
C ALA A 64 -0.23 16.38 13.32
N GLU A 65 -0.49 15.38 14.15
CA GLU A 65 -0.15 15.38 15.59
C GLU A 65 1.35 15.51 15.85
N ARG A 66 2.17 14.97 14.93
CA ARG A 66 3.65 15.01 15.01
C ARG A 66 4.28 16.24 14.39
N GLY A 67 3.46 17.25 14.04
CA GLY A 67 3.97 18.57 13.68
C GLY A 67 4.14 18.82 12.17
N ALA A 68 3.53 18.02 11.30
CA ALA A 68 3.37 18.43 9.91
C ALA A 68 2.58 19.76 9.84
N GLY A 69 3.02 20.68 8.99
CA GLY A 69 2.37 22.00 8.88
C GLY A 69 0.96 21.89 8.30
N ARG A 70 0.76 21.00 7.34
CA ARG A 70 -0.53 20.66 6.72
C ARG A 70 -0.47 19.24 6.16
N VAL A 71 -1.52 18.44 6.40
CA VAL A 71 -1.66 17.10 5.83
C VAL A 71 -2.92 17.04 4.97
N ILE A 72 -2.80 16.45 3.78
CA ILE A 72 -3.90 16.22 2.85
C ILE A 72 -3.93 14.74 2.53
N GLY A 73 -4.88 14.03 3.14
CA GLY A 73 -5.15 12.62 2.83
C GLY A 73 -6.00 12.52 1.57
N ILE A 74 -5.55 11.70 0.62
CA ILE A 74 -6.27 11.44 -0.63
C ILE A 74 -6.64 9.96 -0.71
N ASP A 75 -7.92 9.66 -0.91
CA ASP A 75 -8.45 8.33 -1.25
C ASP A 75 -9.65 8.48 -2.17
N ILE A 76 -9.89 7.50 -3.05
CA ILE A 76 -11.02 7.51 -3.99
C ILE A 76 -12.33 7.07 -3.32
N ARG A 77 -12.28 6.44 -2.16
CA ARG A 77 -13.42 5.85 -1.45
C ARG A 77 -13.95 6.84 -0.42
N GLU A 78 -15.14 7.37 -0.66
CA GLU A 78 -15.73 8.38 0.21
C GLU A 78 -16.08 7.87 1.62
N ASP A 79 -16.43 6.60 1.76
CA ASP A 79 -16.70 5.95 3.05
C ASP A 79 -15.50 5.98 3.99
N VAL A 80 -14.30 5.65 3.48
CA VAL A 80 -13.06 5.73 4.28
C VAL A 80 -12.64 7.17 4.55
N LEU A 81 -12.88 8.10 3.61
CA LEU A 81 -12.63 9.53 3.85
C LEU A 81 -13.51 10.09 4.96
N GLN A 82 -14.77 9.65 5.05
CA GLN A 82 -15.65 10.03 6.16
C GLN A 82 -15.13 9.49 7.50
N ALA A 83 -14.64 8.26 7.55
CA ALA A 83 -14.01 7.71 8.75
C ALA A 83 -12.76 8.51 9.13
N ALA A 84 -11.93 8.87 8.15
CA ALA A 84 -10.72 9.68 8.33
C ALA A 84 -11.04 11.09 8.88
N ARG A 85 -12.08 11.76 8.36
CA ARG A 85 -12.53 13.08 8.87
C ARG A 85 -12.98 12.99 10.33
N ARG A 86 -13.74 11.94 10.71
CA ARG A 86 -14.13 11.71 12.11
C ARG A 86 -12.89 11.48 13.00
N LYS A 87 -11.92 10.73 12.51
CA LYS A 87 -10.67 10.48 13.24
C LYS A 87 -9.89 11.77 13.48
N ALA A 88 -9.75 12.63 12.46
CA ALA A 88 -9.09 13.93 12.60
C ALA A 88 -9.81 14.87 13.57
N LEU A 89 -11.15 14.87 13.54
CA LEU A 89 -11.97 15.65 14.49
C LEU A 89 -11.73 15.16 15.92
N ASN A 90 -11.75 13.85 16.17
CA ASN A 90 -11.53 13.26 17.49
C ASN A 90 -10.12 13.54 18.02
N ALA A 91 -9.13 13.63 17.14
CA ALA A 91 -7.74 13.97 17.48
C ALA A 91 -7.51 15.51 17.60
N GLY A 92 -8.50 16.34 17.26
CA GLY A 92 -8.38 17.81 17.31
C GLY A 92 -7.50 18.42 16.22
N VAL A 93 -7.21 17.68 15.13
CA VAL A 93 -6.31 18.10 14.04
C VAL A 93 -7.05 18.46 12.75
N GLN A 94 -8.38 18.55 12.76
CA GLN A 94 -9.22 18.81 11.57
C GLN A 94 -8.89 20.08 10.80
N ASN A 95 -8.20 21.05 11.42
CA ASN A 95 -7.79 22.30 10.76
C ASN A 95 -6.49 22.16 9.97
N SER A 96 -5.62 21.21 10.34
CA SER A 96 -4.34 20.94 9.70
C SER A 96 -4.32 19.63 8.90
N CYS A 97 -5.34 18.76 9.07
CA CYS A 97 -5.44 17.47 8.42
C CYS A 97 -6.77 17.37 7.66
N LEU A 98 -6.69 17.43 6.32
CA LEU A 98 -7.86 17.41 5.43
C LEU A 98 -7.93 16.09 4.68
N PHE A 99 -9.16 15.64 4.32
CA PHE A 99 -9.39 14.40 3.59
C PHE A 99 -10.26 14.65 2.37
N LEU A 100 -9.73 14.38 1.17
CA LEU A 100 -10.28 14.74 -0.13
C LEU A 100 -10.14 13.59 -1.12
N SER A 101 -11.02 13.53 -2.11
CA SER A 101 -10.86 12.58 -3.23
C SER A 101 -9.78 13.01 -4.22
N SER A 102 -9.46 14.31 -4.27
CA SER A 102 -8.38 14.88 -5.08
C SER A 102 -8.00 16.27 -4.56
N THR A 103 -6.81 16.75 -4.94
CA THR A 103 -6.34 18.10 -4.62
C THR A 103 -5.59 18.72 -5.79
N LYS A 104 -5.42 20.03 -5.76
CA LYS A 104 -4.50 20.80 -6.63
C LYS A 104 -3.38 21.46 -5.82
N GLU A 105 -3.36 21.27 -4.52
CA GLU A 105 -2.32 21.82 -3.66
C GLU A 105 -0.98 21.11 -3.91
N PHE A 106 0.10 21.87 -3.92
CA PHE A 106 1.46 21.33 -4.02
C PHE A 106 1.96 20.91 -2.64
N ALA A 107 2.68 19.79 -2.59
CA ALA A 107 3.27 19.26 -1.37
C ALA A 107 4.81 19.29 -1.41
N ASP A 108 5.41 19.50 -0.26
CA ASP A 108 6.84 19.30 -0.04
C ASP A 108 7.18 17.80 -0.02
N ILE A 109 6.28 17.01 0.56
CA ILE A 109 6.43 15.57 0.70
C ILE A 109 5.11 14.88 0.32
N ILE A 110 5.20 13.85 -0.50
CA ILE A 110 4.09 12.92 -0.74
C ILE A 110 4.47 11.58 -0.11
N VAL A 111 3.59 11.03 0.72
CA VAL A 111 3.74 9.71 1.33
C VAL A 111 2.72 8.76 0.71
N SER A 112 3.09 7.52 0.45
CA SER A 112 2.16 6.47 0.05
C SER A 112 2.60 5.15 0.69
N MET A 113 1.74 4.58 1.55
CA MET A 113 2.08 3.40 2.35
C MET A 113 1.05 2.30 2.19
N ASP A 114 1.51 1.10 1.84
CA ASP A 114 0.68 -0.09 1.58
C ASP A 114 -0.50 0.24 0.64
N ALA A 115 -0.20 0.93 -0.47
CA ALA A 115 -1.21 1.39 -1.41
C ALA A 115 -0.86 1.06 -2.88
N PHE A 116 0.42 0.99 -3.25
CA PHE A 116 0.83 0.78 -4.64
C PHE A 116 0.34 -0.55 -5.22
N GLU A 117 0.27 -1.59 -4.41
CA GLU A 117 -0.27 -2.90 -4.76
C GLU A 117 -1.79 -2.90 -5.00
N HIS A 118 -2.44 -1.81 -4.63
CA HIS A 118 -3.89 -1.63 -4.73
C HIS A 118 -4.33 -0.64 -5.82
N PHE A 119 -3.43 0.19 -6.35
CA PHE A 119 -3.79 1.15 -7.38
C PHE A 119 -4.17 0.48 -8.70
N ALA A 120 -5.31 0.85 -9.27
CA ALA A 120 -5.75 0.34 -10.57
C ALA A 120 -4.82 0.81 -11.72
N ASP A 121 -4.37 2.07 -11.68
CA ASP A 121 -3.38 2.64 -12.62
C ASP A 121 -2.23 3.28 -11.85
N PRO A 122 -1.23 2.48 -11.44
CA PRO A 122 -0.06 3.00 -10.70
C PRO A 122 0.80 3.96 -11.55
N ALA A 123 0.75 3.88 -12.88
CA ALA A 123 1.46 4.82 -13.75
C ALA A 123 0.83 6.23 -13.67
N GLU A 124 -0.52 6.33 -13.70
CA GLU A 124 -1.21 7.61 -13.52
C GLU A 124 -1.03 8.16 -12.10
N VAL A 125 -0.95 7.29 -11.10
CA VAL A 125 -0.63 7.70 -9.72
C VAL A 125 0.74 8.38 -9.66
N LEU A 126 1.79 7.80 -10.26
CA LEU A 126 3.13 8.42 -10.33
C LEU A 126 3.11 9.76 -11.07
N ARG A 127 2.36 9.87 -12.17
CA ARG A 127 2.18 11.15 -12.88
C ARG A 127 1.46 12.18 -12.01
N SER A 128 0.43 11.78 -11.29
CA SER A 128 -0.32 12.64 -10.36
C SER A 128 0.55 13.12 -9.21
N MET A 129 1.33 12.22 -8.59
CA MET A 129 2.30 12.59 -7.56
C MET A 129 3.31 13.61 -8.09
N ASN A 130 3.84 13.42 -9.31
CA ASN A 130 4.76 14.39 -9.90
C ASN A 130 4.10 15.76 -10.11
N ARG A 131 2.83 15.81 -10.53
CA ARG A 131 2.11 17.10 -10.70
C ARG A 131 1.91 17.85 -9.37
N LEU A 132 1.65 17.10 -8.29
CA LEU A 132 1.38 17.65 -6.95
C LEU A 132 2.65 17.94 -6.16
N LEU A 133 3.81 17.46 -6.59
CA LEU A 133 5.06 17.61 -5.87
C LEU A 133 5.68 18.97 -6.18
N GLN A 134 6.17 19.68 -5.15
CA GLN A 134 7.03 20.86 -5.31
C GLN A 134 8.32 20.51 -6.10
N PRO A 135 8.97 21.48 -6.77
CA PRO A 135 10.20 21.20 -7.52
C PRO A 135 11.31 20.51 -6.72
N ALA A 136 11.52 20.93 -5.47
CA ALA A 136 12.49 20.34 -4.54
C ALA A 136 11.89 19.28 -3.60
N GLY A 137 10.65 18.86 -3.85
CA GLY A 137 9.94 17.88 -3.03
C GLY A 137 10.37 16.44 -3.26
N GLU A 138 9.84 15.56 -2.45
CA GLU A 138 10.12 14.12 -2.52
C GLU A 138 8.85 13.28 -2.31
N VAL A 139 8.84 12.10 -2.92
CA VAL A 139 7.82 11.07 -2.70
C VAL A 139 8.43 9.94 -1.91
N LEU A 140 7.80 9.57 -0.81
CA LEU A 140 8.17 8.46 0.05
C LEU A 140 7.16 7.34 -0.13
N VAL A 141 7.61 6.20 -0.64
CA VAL A 141 6.76 5.05 -0.91
C VAL A 141 7.20 3.86 -0.08
N SER A 142 6.24 3.18 0.51
CA SER A 142 6.42 1.85 1.07
C SER A 142 5.23 0.98 0.71
N PHE A 143 5.47 -0.20 0.20
CA PHE A 143 4.41 -1.16 -0.11
C PHE A 143 4.91 -2.60 0.02
N GLY A 144 3.96 -3.51 0.21
CA GLY A 144 4.19 -4.93 0.28
C GLY A 144 3.12 -5.66 1.11
N PRO A 145 3.14 -6.98 1.01
CA PRO A 145 4.08 -7.83 0.27
C PRO A 145 3.89 -7.73 -1.26
N THR A 146 5.00 -7.84 -2.01
CA THR A 146 4.98 -7.89 -3.49
C THR A 146 4.38 -9.20 -3.99
N TRP A 147 3.98 -9.26 -5.28
CA TRP A 147 3.25 -10.40 -5.83
C TRP A 147 3.91 -11.77 -5.62
N TYR A 148 5.23 -11.88 -5.78
CA TYR A 148 5.94 -13.15 -5.60
C TYR A 148 6.32 -13.48 -4.15
N HIS A 149 6.05 -12.59 -3.20
CA HIS A 149 6.20 -12.89 -1.77
C HIS A 149 5.29 -14.08 -1.37
N PRO A 150 5.67 -14.92 -0.39
CA PRO A 150 4.81 -16.00 0.11
C PRO A 150 3.36 -15.59 0.43
N LEU A 151 3.18 -14.37 0.91
CA LEU A 151 1.87 -13.78 1.22
C LEU A 151 1.45 -12.69 0.21
N GLY A 152 2.02 -12.66 -0.99
CA GLY A 152 1.76 -11.66 -2.02
C GLY A 152 0.34 -11.71 -2.60
N GLY A 153 -0.35 -12.81 -2.43
CA GLY A 153 -1.78 -12.92 -2.75
C GLY A 153 -2.69 -12.19 -1.77
N HIS A 154 -2.12 -11.58 -0.73
CA HIS A 154 -2.89 -10.88 0.31
C HIS A 154 -4.03 -11.77 0.84
N LEU A 155 -5.28 -11.35 0.65
CA LEU A 155 -6.50 -12.07 1.03
C LEU A 155 -6.55 -13.54 0.52
N PHE A 156 -5.81 -13.83 -0.54
CA PHE A 156 -5.78 -15.15 -1.18
C PHE A 156 -4.61 -16.02 -0.72
N SER A 157 -3.83 -15.56 0.26
CA SER A 157 -2.70 -16.31 0.80
C SER A 157 -3.13 -17.25 1.91
N VAL A 158 -3.96 -18.24 1.54
CA VAL A 158 -4.42 -19.34 2.43
C VAL A 158 -3.22 -20.08 3.06
N PHE A 159 -2.17 -20.23 2.28
CA PHE A 159 -0.83 -20.67 2.68
C PHE A 159 0.22 -19.99 1.78
N PRO A 160 1.51 -20.07 2.11
CA PRO A 160 2.55 -19.42 1.30
C PRO A 160 2.46 -19.79 -0.17
N TRP A 161 2.41 -18.76 -1.07
CA TRP A 161 2.29 -18.86 -2.52
C TRP A 161 1.00 -19.49 -3.07
N ALA A 162 -0.06 -19.63 -2.28
CA ALA A 162 -1.33 -20.14 -2.77
C ALA A 162 -1.82 -19.42 -4.03
N HIS A 163 -1.66 -18.10 -4.09
CA HIS A 163 -2.01 -17.25 -5.23
C HIS A 163 -1.21 -17.53 -6.52
N LEU A 164 -0.05 -18.19 -6.44
CA LEU A 164 0.73 -18.64 -7.61
C LEU A 164 0.39 -20.07 -8.02
N ILE A 165 -0.14 -20.88 -7.11
CA ILE A 165 -0.43 -22.30 -7.32
C ILE A 165 -1.85 -22.51 -7.85
N PHE A 166 -2.82 -21.74 -7.34
CA PHE A 166 -4.22 -21.85 -7.70
C PHE A 166 -4.62 -20.78 -8.72
N SER A 167 -5.58 -21.13 -9.59
CA SER A 167 -6.11 -20.16 -10.54
C SER A 167 -6.90 -19.07 -9.82
N GLU A 168 -6.87 -17.84 -10.36
CA GLU A 168 -7.65 -16.71 -9.88
C GLU A 168 -9.13 -17.10 -9.67
N LYS A 169 -9.73 -17.81 -10.64
CA LYS A 169 -11.12 -18.29 -10.56
C LYS A 169 -11.39 -19.19 -9.35
N ALA A 170 -10.42 -20.03 -8.96
CA ALA A 170 -10.56 -20.89 -7.81
C ALA A 170 -10.44 -20.13 -6.49
N LEU A 171 -9.51 -19.17 -6.43
CA LEU A 171 -9.28 -18.30 -5.27
C LEU A 171 -10.46 -17.33 -5.06
N ILE A 172 -10.96 -16.72 -6.11
CA ILE A 172 -12.17 -15.87 -6.06
C ILE A 172 -13.37 -16.68 -5.59
N ARG A 173 -13.60 -17.88 -6.13
CA ARG A 173 -14.67 -18.75 -5.68
C ARG A 173 -14.55 -19.14 -4.21
N TRP A 174 -13.33 -19.46 -3.75
CA TRP A 174 -13.08 -19.75 -2.34
C TRP A 174 -13.37 -18.53 -1.46
N ARG A 175 -12.94 -17.34 -1.88
CA ARG A 175 -13.20 -16.09 -1.16
C ARG A 175 -14.70 -15.77 -1.08
N SER A 176 -15.50 -16.14 -2.10
CA SER A 176 -16.94 -15.90 -2.10
C SER A 176 -17.71 -16.66 -1.01
N ASP A 177 -17.10 -17.64 -0.35
CA ASP A 177 -17.68 -18.30 0.82
C ASP A 177 -17.65 -17.37 2.06
N TYR A 178 -16.80 -16.34 2.06
CA TYR A 178 -16.60 -15.42 3.19
C TYR A 178 -17.01 -13.98 2.85
N ARG A 179 -17.02 -13.59 1.57
CA ARG A 179 -17.29 -12.23 1.09
C ARG A 179 -18.32 -12.23 -0.03
N THR A 180 -19.27 -11.31 0.06
CA THR A 180 -20.40 -11.16 -0.87
C THR A 180 -20.31 -9.88 -1.71
N ASP A 181 -19.09 -9.35 -1.94
CA ASP A 181 -18.88 -8.13 -2.71
C ASP A 181 -19.04 -8.32 -4.23
N GLY A 182 -19.26 -9.57 -4.70
CA GLY A 182 -19.46 -9.88 -6.11
C GLY A 182 -18.21 -9.85 -6.96
N ALA A 183 -17.02 -9.69 -6.38
CA ALA A 183 -15.76 -9.67 -7.12
C ALA A 183 -15.55 -10.97 -7.90
N THR A 184 -15.13 -10.83 -9.17
CA THR A 184 -14.83 -11.95 -10.09
C THR A 184 -13.35 -12.04 -10.44
N ARG A 185 -12.55 -11.01 -10.09
CA ARG A 185 -11.11 -10.87 -10.35
C ARG A 185 -10.40 -10.27 -9.15
N PHE A 186 -9.09 -10.46 -9.08
CA PHE A 186 -8.25 -9.84 -8.05
C PHE A 186 -8.33 -8.31 -8.03
N SER A 187 -8.47 -7.68 -9.19
CA SER A 187 -8.59 -6.22 -9.30
C SER A 187 -9.93 -5.67 -8.80
N GLU A 188 -10.94 -6.50 -8.63
CA GLU A 188 -12.31 -6.10 -8.23
C GLU A 188 -12.56 -6.29 -6.72
N VAL A 189 -11.66 -6.96 -6.00
CA VAL A 189 -11.81 -7.09 -4.53
C VAL A 189 -11.66 -5.75 -3.84
N ALA A 190 -12.23 -5.61 -2.65
CA ALA A 190 -12.10 -4.41 -1.85
C ALA A 190 -10.61 -4.01 -1.69
N GLY A 191 -10.28 -2.79 -2.09
CA GLY A 191 -8.90 -2.29 -2.19
C GLY A 191 -8.18 -2.64 -3.49
N GLY A 192 -8.69 -3.58 -4.30
CA GLY A 192 -8.03 -4.06 -5.52
C GLY A 192 -6.78 -4.90 -5.22
N LEU A 193 -6.26 -5.60 -6.23
CA LEU A 193 -4.95 -6.24 -6.18
C LEU A 193 -4.37 -6.24 -7.60
N ASN A 194 -3.34 -5.43 -7.83
CA ASN A 194 -2.77 -5.23 -9.17
C ASN A 194 -1.57 -6.12 -9.47
N GLN A 195 -1.25 -7.06 -8.57
CA GLN A 195 -0.14 -8.01 -8.71
C GLN A 195 1.24 -7.30 -8.86
N MET A 196 1.49 -6.26 -8.07
CA MET A 196 2.72 -5.47 -8.13
C MET A 196 3.95 -6.31 -7.79
N THR A 197 4.91 -6.35 -8.72
CA THR A 197 6.24 -6.91 -8.53
C THR A 197 7.26 -5.79 -8.36
N ILE A 198 8.47 -6.12 -7.88
CA ILE A 198 9.57 -5.15 -7.78
C ILE A 198 9.96 -4.66 -9.17
N GLU A 199 10.13 -5.58 -10.12
CA GLU A 199 10.50 -5.26 -11.50
C GLU A 199 9.48 -4.33 -12.16
N ARG A 200 8.19 -4.65 -12.07
CA ARG A 200 7.12 -3.80 -12.60
C ARG A 200 7.12 -2.42 -11.97
N PHE A 201 7.38 -2.32 -10.67
CA PHE A 201 7.47 -1.02 -10.01
C PHE A 201 8.68 -0.21 -10.49
N GLU A 202 9.85 -0.85 -10.66
CA GLU A 202 11.05 -0.23 -11.22
C GLU A 202 10.79 0.29 -12.65
N GLU A 203 10.12 -0.49 -13.50
CA GLU A 203 9.73 -0.09 -14.86
C GLU A 203 8.75 1.10 -14.86
N LEU A 204 7.74 1.08 -13.98
CA LEU A 204 6.79 2.18 -13.82
C LEU A 204 7.49 3.48 -13.43
N VAL A 205 8.41 3.43 -12.47
CA VAL A 205 9.20 4.60 -12.07
C VAL A 205 10.11 5.04 -13.20
N ALA A 206 10.76 4.10 -13.91
CA ALA A 206 11.62 4.42 -15.04
C ALA A 206 10.88 5.13 -16.19
N ALA A 207 9.62 4.76 -16.43
CA ALA A 207 8.75 5.36 -17.43
C ALA A 207 8.06 6.65 -16.96
N SER A 208 8.16 7.00 -15.68
CA SER A 208 7.52 8.18 -15.08
C SER A 208 8.42 9.42 -15.12
N PRO A 209 7.88 10.63 -14.84
CA PRO A 209 8.68 11.83 -14.64
C PRO A 209 9.42 11.90 -13.30
N LEU A 210 9.36 10.81 -12.51
CA LEU A 210 10.09 10.66 -11.25
C LEU A 210 11.30 9.72 -11.45
N ARG A 211 12.26 9.78 -10.53
CA ARG A 211 13.39 8.85 -10.46
C ARG A 211 13.66 8.43 -9.02
N PHE A 212 14.24 7.27 -8.85
CA PHE A 212 14.73 6.85 -7.53
C PHE A 212 15.86 7.76 -7.06
N ALA A 213 15.72 8.31 -5.87
CA ALA A 213 16.81 8.86 -5.08
C ALA A 213 17.36 7.79 -4.11
N SER A 214 16.50 6.84 -3.67
CA SER A 214 16.91 5.62 -2.97
C SER A 214 15.86 4.53 -3.19
N LEU A 215 16.32 3.27 -3.18
CA LEU A 215 15.46 2.08 -3.20
C LEU A 215 16.04 1.08 -2.20
N GLU A 216 15.20 0.62 -1.28
CA GLU A 216 15.51 -0.38 -0.28
C GLU A 216 14.53 -1.55 -0.42
N LEU A 217 15.05 -2.75 -0.52
CA LEU A 217 14.28 -3.98 -0.54
C LEU A 217 14.47 -4.68 0.81
N VAL A 218 13.48 -4.52 1.70
CA VAL A 218 13.52 -5.10 3.05
C VAL A 218 13.25 -6.60 2.97
N PRO A 219 14.20 -7.46 3.34
CA PRO A 219 14.03 -8.90 3.21
C PRO A 219 13.08 -9.49 4.24
N ILE A 220 12.45 -10.60 3.88
CA ILE A 220 11.85 -11.51 4.86
C ILE A 220 12.95 -11.93 5.84
N ARG A 221 12.75 -11.67 7.13
CA ARG A 221 13.77 -11.87 8.18
C ARG A 221 14.46 -13.24 8.10
N LYS A 222 13.69 -14.32 7.90
CA LYS A 222 14.22 -15.68 7.83
C LYS A 222 14.96 -15.98 6.52
N LEU A 223 14.71 -15.21 5.46
CA LEU A 223 15.28 -15.41 4.12
C LEU A 223 16.36 -14.38 3.77
N ARG A 224 16.74 -13.49 4.69
CA ARG A 224 17.70 -12.40 4.46
C ARG A 224 19.00 -12.85 3.80
N ARG A 225 19.54 -14.00 4.21
CA ARG A 225 20.80 -14.55 3.64
C ARG A 225 20.67 -15.02 2.19
N PHE A 226 19.46 -15.27 1.72
CA PHE A 226 19.17 -15.73 0.37
C PHE A 226 18.79 -14.59 -0.57
N GLN A 227 18.66 -13.35 -0.08
CA GLN A 227 18.30 -12.21 -0.90
C GLN A 227 19.45 -11.80 -1.80
N ASN A 228 19.21 -11.86 -3.10
CA ASN A 228 20.10 -11.41 -4.16
C ASN A 228 19.26 -10.95 -5.37
N ARG A 229 19.92 -10.55 -6.46
CA ARG A 229 19.23 -10.03 -7.65
C ARG A 229 18.24 -11.03 -8.27
N LEU A 230 18.50 -12.34 -8.20
CA LEU A 230 17.64 -13.38 -8.79
C LEU A 230 16.48 -13.78 -7.87
N THR A 231 16.67 -13.68 -6.56
CA THR A 231 15.69 -14.13 -5.57
C THR A 231 14.90 -12.99 -4.93
N ARG A 232 15.22 -11.72 -5.23
CA ARG A 232 14.66 -10.54 -4.57
C ARG A 232 13.13 -10.50 -4.61
N GLU A 233 12.51 -10.94 -5.72
CA GLU A 233 11.05 -10.97 -5.86
C GLU A 233 10.37 -11.90 -4.84
N PHE A 234 11.02 -13.01 -4.46
CA PHE A 234 10.49 -13.99 -3.52
C PHE A 234 10.89 -13.74 -2.06
N THR A 235 11.95 -12.97 -1.85
CA THR A 235 12.56 -12.78 -0.53
C THR A 235 12.36 -11.40 0.07
N THR A 236 11.77 -10.45 -0.68
CA THR A 236 11.46 -9.10 -0.20
C THR A 236 10.10 -9.07 0.45
N SER A 237 10.04 -8.54 1.68
CA SER A 237 8.81 -8.30 2.42
C SER A 237 8.20 -6.94 2.10
N ILE A 238 9.03 -5.89 2.06
CA ILE A 238 8.60 -4.51 1.85
C ILE A 238 9.54 -3.86 0.85
N VAL A 239 8.98 -3.16 -0.12
CA VAL A 239 9.68 -2.21 -0.99
C VAL A 239 9.56 -0.83 -0.35
N ARG A 240 10.68 -0.18 -0.11
CA ARG A 240 10.74 1.18 0.42
C ARG A 240 11.57 2.04 -0.51
N CYS A 241 11.07 3.21 -0.91
CA CYS A 241 11.86 4.08 -1.77
C CYS A 241 11.57 5.56 -1.53
N ARG A 242 12.52 6.37 -2.01
CA ARG A 242 12.39 7.80 -2.13
C ARG A 242 12.52 8.16 -3.61
N LEU A 243 11.50 8.87 -4.12
CA LEU A 243 11.47 9.36 -5.49
C LEU A 243 11.59 10.89 -5.49
N VAL A 244 12.19 11.43 -6.53
CA VAL A 244 12.30 12.87 -6.79
C VAL A 244 12.02 13.15 -8.26
N LYS A 245 11.71 14.38 -8.61
CA LYS A 245 11.52 14.77 -10.01
C LYS A 245 12.77 14.51 -10.85
N ARG A 246 12.56 14.09 -12.09
CA ARG A 246 13.64 14.10 -13.07
C ARG A 246 13.96 15.56 -13.40
N THR A 247 15.22 15.92 -13.32
CA THR A 247 15.76 17.19 -13.81
C THR A 247 15.92 17.14 -15.31
#